data_3eb7b2c8112a05ef9d11fb003cd94a37
#
_entry.id   3eb7b2c8112a05ef9d11fb003cd94a37
#
_cell.length_a   1.000
_cell.length_b   1.000
_cell.length_c   1.000
_cell.angle_alpha   90.00
_cell.angle_beta   90.00
_cell.angle_gamma   90.00
#
_symmetry.space_group_name_H-M   'P 1'
#
loop_
_entity.id
_entity.type
_entity.pdbx_description
1 polymer ?
#
loop_
_entity_poly.entity_id
_entity_poly.type
_entity_poly.pdbx_seq_one_letter_code
_entity_poly.pdbx_strand_id
1 'polypeptide(L)'
;MQVTKTLFQTKVLHNAIRNFVREFAKRYGFSFYDIRAHEGWLRTMIFRMTTTGEVMVNITFGHDDIANRELLFNAMLSEFPEITTLLYTINPKWNDSIYDLQPQTYFGSGYVNEKLEEFVFKIGPKSFFQTNTKQGEEL
;
A
#
# COMPACT_ATOMS: atom_id res chain seq x y z
N MET A 1 0.40 26.40 8.44
CA MET A 1 0.26 26.10 7.06
C MET A 1 -0.22 24.70 6.82
N GLN A 2 -1.33 24.60 6.12
CA GLN A 2 -2.00 23.31 5.93
C GLN A 2 -1.20 22.34 5.08
N VAL A 3 -0.51 22.84 4.03
CA VAL A 3 0.28 21.98 3.15
C VAL A 3 1.41 21.28 3.92
N THR A 4 2.15 22.04 4.73
CA THR A 4 3.23 21.46 5.54
C THR A 4 2.71 20.45 6.54
N LYS A 5 1.58 20.77 7.17
CA LYS A 5 0.95 19.86 8.14
C LYS A 5 0.49 18.58 7.47
N THR A 6 -0.13 18.68 6.29
CA THR A 6 -0.58 17.51 5.54
C THR A 6 0.59 16.62 5.13
N LEU A 7 1.69 17.22 4.65
CA LEU A 7 2.88 16.45 4.29
C LEU A 7 3.48 15.73 5.50
N PHE A 8 3.53 16.41 6.63
CA PHE A 8 4.02 15.81 7.86
C PHE A 8 3.15 14.63 8.30
N GLN A 9 1.83 14.82 8.28
CA GLN A 9 0.88 13.76 8.66
C GLN A 9 0.96 12.58 7.72
N THR A 10 1.12 12.82 6.41
CA THR A 10 1.28 11.78 5.41
C THR A 10 2.51 10.94 5.71
N LYS A 11 3.64 11.59 5.98
CA LYS A 11 4.89 10.89 6.25
C LYS A 11 4.81 10.08 7.54
N VAL A 12 4.22 10.64 8.58
CA VAL A 12 4.08 9.95 9.87
C VAL A 12 3.21 8.71 9.72
N LEU A 13 2.06 8.84 9.05
CA LEU A 13 1.16 7.72 8.85
C LEU A 13 1.79 6.64 7.96
N HIS A 14 2.43 7.05 6.86
CA HIS A 14 3.13 6.13 5.97
C HIS A 14 4.16 5.30 6.74
N ASN A 15 5.00 5.97 7.53
CA ASN A 15 6.03 5.29 8.31
C ASN A 15 5.42 4.36 9.38
N ALA A 16 4.34 4.79 10.01
CA ALA A 16 3.68 3.98 11.03
C ALA A 16 3.11 2.69 10.44
N ILE A 17 2.46 2.78 9.30
CA ILE A 17 1.89 1.60 8.62
C ILE A 17 3.00 0.66 8.18
N ARG A 18 4.04 1.19 7.56
CA ARG A 18 5.17 0.40 7.08
C ARG A 18 5.87 -0.32 8.24
N ASN A 19 6.11 0.39 9.33
CA ASN A 19 6.73 -0.21 10.52
C ASN A 19 5.84 -1.28 11.14
N PHE A 20 4.54 -1.04 11.18
CA PHE A 20 3.59 -2.03 11.69
C PHE A 20 3.66 -3.32 10.87
N VAL A 21 3.67 -3.22 9.54
CA VAL A 21 3.75 -4.39 8.66
C VAL A 21 5.04 -5.15 8.91
N ARG A 22 6.15 -4.42 9.03
CA ARG A 22 7.46 -5.05 9.29
C ARG A 22 7.50 -5.78 10.63
N GLU A 23 7.00 -5.16 11.68
CA GLU A 23 6.97 -5.77 13.01
C GLU A 23 6.01 -6.95 13.06
N PHE A 24 4.87 -6.84 12.40
CA PHE A 24 3.91 -7.94 12.29
C PHE A 24 4.54 -9.12 11.57
N ALA A 25 5.25 -8.86 10.49
CA ALA A 25 5.96 -9.89 9.73
C ALA A 25 6.98 -10.62 10.59
N LYS A 26 7.76 -9.88 11.38
CA LYS A 26 8.73 -10.48 12.30
C LYS A 26 8.04 -11.35 13.33
N ARG A 27 6.94 -10.87 13.87
CA ARG A 27 6.21 -11.57 14.93
C ARG A 27 5.62 -12.88 14.44
N TYR A 28 5.08 -12.90 13.23
CA TYR A 28 4.40 -14.06 12.67
C TYR A 28 5.26 -14.88 11.71
N GLY A 29 6.53 -14.50 11.54
CA GLY A 29 7.44 -15.25 10.69
C GLY A 29 7.18 -15.12 9.20
N PHE A 30 6.61 -13.98 8.75
CA PHE A 30 6.40 -13.73 7.35
C PHE A 30 7.73 -13.39 6.67
N SER A 31 7.96 -13.98 5.51
CA SER A 31 9.19 -13.71 4.76
C SER A 31 9.08 -12.44 3.94
N PHE A 32 10.24 -11.81 3.72
CA PHE A 32 10.36 -10.66 2.81
C PHE A 32 10.98 -11.15 1.51
N TYR A 33 10.52 -10.58 0.40
CA TYR A 33 11.00 -10.96 -0.91
C TYR A 33 12.48 -10.62 -1.06
N ASP A 34 13.26 -11.61 -1.50
CA ASP A 34 14.68 -11.43 -1.79
C ASP A 34 14.85 -11.37 -3.29
N ILE A 35 15.29 -10.23 -3.80
CA ILE A 35 15.43 -10.01 -5.23
C ILE A 35 16.51 -10.88 -5.85
N ARG A 36 17.48 -11.32 -5.07
CA ARG A 36 18.55 -12.20 -5.57
C ARG A 36 18.09 -13.65 -5.66
N ALA A 37 17.38 -14.11 -4.65
CA ALA A 37 16.87 -15.48 -4.59
C ALA A 37 15.55 -15.63 -5.34
N HIS A 38 14.88 -14.54 -5.68
CA HIS A 38 13.57 -14.51 -6.33
C HIS A 38 12.51 -15.26 -5.53
N GLU A 39 12.58 -15.13 -4.22
CA GLU A 39 11.63 -15.80 -3.33
C GLU A 39 11.33 -14.94 -2.11
N GLY A 40 10.20 -15.20 -1.49
CA GLY A 40 9.72 -14.46 -0.34
C GLY A 40 8.30 -13.99 -0.58
N TRP A 41 7.66 -13.54 0.49
CA TRP A 41 6.23 -13.24 0.44
C TRP A 41 5.93 -11.76 0.34
N LEU A 42 6.38 -10.95 1.29
CA LEU A 42 6.13 -9.50 1.29
C LEU A 42 7.11 -8.82 0.35
N ARG A 43 6.60 -8.11 -0.65
CA ARG A 43 7.44 -7.46 -1.66
C ARG A 43 7.47 -5.94 -1.51
N THR A 44 6.38 -5.27 -1.85
CA THR A 44 6.33 -3.80 -1.88
C THR A 44 5.04 -3.30 -1.26
N MET A 45 5.05 -2.02 -0.90
CA MET A 45 3.86 -1.33 -0.42
C MET A 45 3.73 0.00 -1.16
N ILE A 46 2.55 0.23 -1.72
CA ILE A 46 2.17 1.53 -2.27
C ILE A 46 1.28 2.20 -1.25
N PHE A 47 1.63 3.43 -0.90
CA PHE A 47 0.86 4.26 0.02
C PHE A 47 0.50 5.56 -0.67
N ARG A 48 -0.78 5.94 -0.60
CA ARG A 48 -1.24 7.23 -1.11
C ARG A 48 -2.19 7.86 -0.12
N MET A 49 -1.95 9.10 0.19
CA MET A 49 -2.85 9.89 1.01
C MET A 49 -3.20 11.15 0.24
N THR A 50 -4.50 11.41 0.07
CA THR A 50 -4.97 12.56 -0.68
C THR A 50 -5.23 13.74 0.25
N THR A 51 -5.32 14.94 -0.33
CA THR A 51 -5.64 16.14 0.45
C THR A 51 -7.05 16.09 1.05
N THR A 52 -7.90 15.22 0.50
CA THR A 52 -9.25 14.98 1.04
C THR A 52 -9.24 14.08 2.26
N GLY A 53 -8.07 13.54 2.64
CA GLY A 53 -7.92 12.69 3.81
C GLY A 53 -8.11 11.20 3.56
N GLU A 54 -8.25 10.78 2.31
CA GLU A 54 -8.37 9.37 1.99
C GLU A 54 -7.00 8.71 1.94
N VAL A 55 -6.92 7.47 2.37
CA VAL A 55 -5.66 6.72 2.48
C VAL A 55 -5.82 5.37 1.79
N MET A 56 -4.95 5.12 0.81
CA MET A 56 -4.90 3.86 0.08
C MET A 56 -3.59 3.16 0.39
N VAL A 57 -3.68 1.86 0.66
CA VAL A 57 -2.51 1.00 0.80
C VAL A 57 -2.69 -0.20 -0.11
N ASN A 58 -1.68 -0.51 -0.90
CA ASN A 58 -1.63 -1.71 -1.73
C ASN A 58 -0.35 -2.47 -1.41
N ILE A 59 -0.49 -3.70 -0.92
CA ILE A 59 0.66 -4.54 -0.61
C ILE A 59 0.80 -5.60 -1.69
N THR A 60 2.01 -5.73 -2.22
CA THR A 60 2.34 -6.75 -3.22
C THR A 60 3.00 -7.93 -2.53
N PHE A 61 2.46 -9.11 -2.80
CA PHE A 61 2.97 -10.38 -2.28
C PHE A 61 3.56 -11.20 -3.42
N GLY A 62 4.59 -11.97 -3.12
CA GLY A 62 5.21 -12.84 -4.12
C GLY A 62 4.35 -14.03 -4.52
N HIS A 63 3.48 -14.47 -3.64
CA HIS A 63 2.50 -15.51 -3.89
C HIS A 63 1.30 -15.29 -2.99
N ASP A 64 0.19 -15.97 -3.27
CA ASP A 64 -1.02 -15.80 -2.46
C ASP A 64 -1.00 -16.77 -1.28
N ASP A 65 -1.26 -16.20 -0.10
CA ASP A 65 -1.43 -16.96 1.14
C ASP A 65 -2.63 -16.32 1.84
N ILE A 66 -3.80 -16.86 1.56
CA ILE A 66 -5.05 -16.24 1.96
C ILE A 66 -5.14 -16.05 3.47
N ALA A 67 -4.80 -17.07 4.24
CA ALA A 67 -4.92 -17.00 5.69
C ALA A 67 -4.00 -15.95 6.30
N ASN A 68 -2.74 -15.92 5.89
CA ASN A 68 -1.79 -14.94 6.42
C ASN A 68 -2.06 -13.53 5.90
N ARG A 69 -2.52 -13.41 4.66
CA ARG A 69 -2.92 -12.12 4.12
C ARG A 69 -4.09 -11.52 4.90
N GLU A 70 -5.09 -12.33 5.20
CA GLU A 70 -6.24 -11.87 5.97
C GLU A 70 -5.84 -11.52 7.41
N LEU A 71 -4.95 -12.29 8.00
CA LEU A 71 -4.44 -12.01 9.34
C LEU A 71 -3.75 -10.64 9.37
N LEU A 72 -2.87 -10.39 8.42
CA LEU A 72 -2.16 -9.12 8.32
C LEU A 72 -3.13 -7.96 8.04
N PHE A 73 -4.01 -8.12 7.06
CA PHE A 73 -4.90 -7.04 6.63
C PHE A 73 -5.92 -6.68 7.71
N ASN A 74 -6.47 -7.66 8.40
CA ASN A 74 -7.41 -7.38 9.48
C ASN A 74 -6.71 -6.65 10.63
N ALA A 75 -5.47 -7.02 10.93
CA ALA A 75 -4.69 -6.30 11.94
C ALA A 75 -4.38 -4.87 11.51
N MET A 76 -4.05 -4.66 10.24
CA MET A 76 -3.80 -3.31 9.71
C MET A 76 -5.04 -2.43 9.81
N LEU A 77 -6.19 -2.95 9.44
CA LEU A 77 -7.44 -2.18 9.49
C LEU A 77 -7.86 -1.87 10.92
N SER A 78 -7.58 -2.77 11.86
CA SER A 78 -7.85 -2.53 13.27
C SER A 78 -6.93 -1.46 13.86
N GLU A 79 -5.65 -1.50 13.50
CA GLU A 79 -4.66 -0.57 14.02
C GLU A 79 -4.77 0.82 13.37
N PHE A 80 -5.12 0.87 12.09
CA PHE A 80 -5.14 2.12 11.32
C PHE A 80 -6.52 2.38 10.73
N PRO A 81 -7.44 2.95 11.54
CA PRO A 81 -8.76 3.32 11.01
C PRO A 81 -8.70 4.41 9.94
N GLU A 82 -7.55 5.07 9.79
CA GLU A 82 -7.34 6.06 8.74
C GLU A 82 -7.33 5.46 7.34
N ILE A 83 -7.05 4.16 7.20
CA ILE A 83 -7.04 3.50 5.90
C ILE A 83 -8.46 3.46 5.35
N THR A 84 -8.68 4.07 4.18
CA THR A 84 -9.98 4.10 3.53
C THR A 84 -10.13 3.00 2.48
N THR A 85 -9.02 2.53 1.92
CA THR A 85 -9.05 1.39 1.01
C THR A 85 -7.75 0.60 1.11
N LEU A 86 -7.86 -0.72 1.10
CA LEU A 86 -6.73 -1.62 1.22
C LEU A 86 -6.83 -2.66 0.11
N LEU A 87 -5.75 -2.78 -0.65
CA LEU A 87 -5.66 -3.68 -1.78
C LEU A 87 -4.46 -4.60 -1.65
N TYR A 88 -4.46 -5.66 -2.43
CA TYR A 88 -3.29 -6.51 -2.58
C TYR A 88 -3.08 -6.86 -4.04
N THR A 89 -1.83 -7.14 -4.38
CA THR A 89 -1.44 -7.58 -5.71
C THR A 89 -0.54 -8.79 -5.56
N ILE A 90 -0.77 -9.82 -6.36
CA ILE A 90 0.09 -11.00 -6.37
C ILE A 90 1.05 -10.84 -7.53
N ASN A 91 2.34 -10.80 -7.22
CA ASN A 91 3.39 -10.62 -8.21
C ASN A 91 4.40 -11.76 -8.12
N PRO A 92 4.24 -12.81 -8.94
CA PRO A 92 5.19 -13.93 -8.95
C PRO A 92 6.41 -13.66 -9.84
N LYS A 93 6.46 -12.52 -10.50
CA LYS A 93 7.54 -12.16 -11.43
C LYS A 93 8.81 -11.79 -10.68
N TRP A 94 9.91 -11.67 -11.42
CA TRP A 94 11.19 -11.28 -10.87
C TRP A 94 11.38 -9.77 -10.80
N ASN A 95 10.50 -8.98 -11.40
CA ASN A 95 10.54 -7.53 -11.32
C ASN A 95 9.31 -7.00 -10.57
N ASP A 96 9.36 -5.73 -10.18
CA ASP A 96 8.32 -5.12 -9.34
C ASP A 96 7.24 -4.38 -10.13
N SER A 97 7.26 -4.45 -11.46
CA SER A 97 6.22 -3.79 -12.26
C SER A 97 4.87 -4.46 -12.02
N ILE A 98 3.84 -3.65 -11.80
CA ILE A 98 2.48 -4.14 -11.56
C ILE A 98 1.52 -3.77 -12.70
N TYR A 99 2.02 -3.18 -13.79
CA TYR A 99 1.13 -2.73 -14.88
C TYR A 99 0.36 -3.86 -15.55
N ASP A 100 0.96 -5.04 -15.62
CA ASP A 100 0.34 -6.22 -16.19
C ASP A 100 -0.37 -7.10 -15.16
N LEU A 101 -0.43 -6.64 -13.90
CA LEU A 101 -1.05 -7.36 -12.82
C LEU A 101 -2.36 -6.68 -12.42
N GLN A 102 -3.23 -7.43 -11.77
CA GLN A 102 -4.54 -6.94 -11.37
C GLN A 102 -4.62 -6.81 -9.85
N PRO A 103 -4.51 -5.59 -9.31
CA PRO A 103 -4.73 -5.39 -7.88
C PRO A 103 -6.14 -5.78 -7.47
N GLN A 104 -6.27 -6.39 -6.30
CA GLN A 104 -7.55 -6.83 -5.75
C GLN A 104 -7.90 -5.97 -4.55
N THR A 105 -9.15 -5.55 -4.48
CA THR A 105 -9.63 -4.75 -3.35
C THR A 105 -10.03 -5.66 -2.21
N TYR A 106 -9.41 -5.47 -1.05
CA TYR A 106 -9.76 -6.18 0.18
C TYR A 106 -10.77 -5.39 1.01
N PHE A 107 -10.59 -4.07 1.08
CA PHE A 107 -11.42 -3.18 1.88
C PHE A 107 -11.56 -1.85 1.16
N GLY A 108 -12.76 -1.25 1.21
CA GLY A 108 -13.02 0.04 0.61
C GLY A 108 -13.29 -0.03 -0.88
N SER A 109 -13.10 1.10 -1.57
CA SER A 109 -13.49 1.25 -2.97
C SER A 109 -12.43 0.79 -3.97
N GLY A 110 -11.18 0.67 -3.54
CA GLY A 110 -10.07 0.32 -4.43
C GLY A 110 -9.40 1.55 -5.05
N TYR A 111 -9.84 2.73 -4.70
CA TYR A 111 -9.25 3.98 -5.16
C TYR A 111 -9.42 5.06 -4.11
N VAL A 112 -8.72 6.17 -4.27
CA VAL A 112 -8.90 7.37 -3.47
C VAL A 112 -9.22 8.54 -4.38
N ASN A 113 -9.89 9.55 -3.83
CA ASN A 113 -10.26 10.74 -4.58
C ASN A 113 -9.34 11.88 -4.20
N GLU A 114 -8.80 12.55 -5.21
CA GLU A 114 -8.02 13.77 -5.03
C GLU A 114 -8.78 14.92 -5.64
N LYS A 115 -8.79 16.05 -4.94
CA LYS A 115 -9.48 17.25 -5.40
C LYS A 115 -8.46 18.28 -5.81
N LEU A 116 -8.59 18.78 -7.05
CA LEU A 116 -7.79 19.88 -7.58
C LEU A 116 -8.76 20.90 -8.15
N GLU A 117 -8.88 22.06 -7.49
CA GLU A 117 -9.87 23.07 -7.81
C GLU A 117 -11.29 22.49 -7.76
N GLU A 118 -12.03 22.50 -8.87
CA GLU A 118 -13.38 21.95 -8.92
C GLU A 118 -13.42 20.51 -9.44
N PHE A 119 -12.24 19.95 -9.77
CA PHE A 119 -12.15 18.60 -10.31
C PHE A 119 -11.84 17.59 -9.23
N VAL A 120 -12.43 16.39 -9.35
CA VAL A 120 -12.15 15.27 -8.49
C VAL A 120 -11.56 14.15 -9.34
N PHE A 121 -10.40 13.64 -8.93
CA PHE A 121 -9.69 12.60 -9.66
C PHE A 121 -9.69 11.33 -8.84
N LYS A 122 -9.98 10.19 -9.50
CA LYS A 122 -9.83 8.88 -8.89
C LYS A 122 -8.40 8.39 -9.10
N ILE A 123 -7.76 7.98 -8.02
CA ILE A 123 -6.38 7.50 -8.04
C ILE A 123 -6.39 6.06 -7.54
N GLY A 124 -6.04 5.14 -8.43
CA GLY A 124 -5.89 3.74 -8.08
C GLY A 124 -4.43 3.39 -7.81
N PRO A 125 -4.13 2.11 -7.50
CA PRO A 125 -2.77 1.71 -7.16
C PRO A 125 -1.79 1.81 -8.33
N LYS A 126 -2.27 1.84 -9.57
CA LYS A 126 -1.43 1.95 -10.77
C LYS A 126 -1.40 3.35 -11.36
N SER A 127 -2.07 4.31 -10.73
CA SER A 127 -2.16 5.67 -11.25
C SER A 127 -0.92 6.47 -10.92
N PHE A 128 -0.50 7.32 -11.86
CA PHE A 128 0.58 8.28 -11.67
C PHE A 128 0.02 9.67 -11.69
N PHE A 129 -0.48 10.10 -10.55
CA PHE A 129 -0.98 11.47 -10.43
C PHE A 129 0.15 12.47 -10.34
N GLN A 130 1.27 12.08 -9.73
CA GLN A 130 2.42 12.94 -9.57
C GLN A 130 3.62 12.39 -10.33
N THR A 131 4.41 13.29 -10.91
CA THR A 131 5.49 12.92 -11.81
C THR A 131 6.62 12.15 -11.15
N ASN A 132 6.83 12.34 -9.87
CA ASN A 132 7.93 11.69 -9.14
C ASN A 132 7.46 10.60 -8.18
N THR A 133 6.27 10.07 -8.41
CA THR A 133 5.72 9.02 -7.57
C THR A 133 6.38 7.69 -7.91
N LYS A 134 6.86 6.99 -6.91
CA LYS A 134 7.37 5.63 -7.07
C LYS A 134 6.19 4.66 -7.13
N GLN A 135 6.38 3.56 -7.86
CA GLN A 135 5.34 2.52 -7.92
C GLN A 135 5.11 1.85 -6.58
N GLY A 136 6.14 1.75 -5.78
CA GLY A 136 6.04 1.19 -4.46
C GLY A 136 7.39 1.18 -3.78
N GLU A 137 7.38 0.96 -2.49
CA GLU A 137 8.59 0.86 -1.69
C GLU A 137 8.76 -0.58 -1.24
N GLU A 138 9.98 -1.06 -1.26
CA GLU A 138 10.29 -2.38 -0.74
C GLU A 138 9.97 -2.44 0.75
N LEU A 139 9.29 -3.47 1.15
CA LEU A 139 9.04 -3.76 2.54
C LEU A 139 10.20 -4.55 3.14
#